data_e0b27cc18623590d2b0731ad0e400b02
#
_entry.id   e0b27cc18623590d2b0731ad0e400b02
#
_cell.length_a   1.000
_cell.length_b   1.000
_cell.length_c   1.000
_cell.angle_alpha   90.00
_cell.angle_beta   90.00
_cell.angle_gamma   90.00
#
_symmetry.space_group_name_H-M   'P 1'
#
loop_
_entity.id
_entity.type
_entity.pdbx_description
1 polymer ?
#
loop_
_entity_poly.entity_id
_entity_poly.type
_entity_poly.pdbx_seq_one_letter_code
_entity_poly.pdbx_strand_id
1 'polypeptide(L)'
;MAGKVQEERKINKFPRLTINTRCSKLISNSEKGHKFPKEKPILVTCGLPYVNGPAHIAHLRTYVPADIFVRFLRKMGQEVVFFCGSDTHGTPITVKAEAEGVTPKKIMEKYHQHFVEFFPKIGIHFTNYGSTDHPLNHNRTIQIVDALKENGYVYSKMLALPYCPTCDRFLPDRYQRGVCPHCGASARGDECDQGCGRYLEPGELMDPRCSICGTKPEMIETRHYFLKLTAFEEFLREYLPAMDGTDIARNYALKWVEGGLKDWNITRNLDWGVKVPGEEGLVYYVWVDAPIGYIASTEEWAERTGGDWEYYWKGPGHLIHFIGGDIVYHHCLFWPAMLKGAGYDTPYAVVASGMVRVEGKIFSKSRGYVIWVEEDYLDRGLDPDALRYYIASYTGHTRDLDFNWSTYGEKVNKELVGTLGNFLYRALLFAHRNYGAIPEGEVEAEVRAEVEKAIEAIRDGLDEYQFKKISDAVLALAAYGNRYLQSREPWKLTKTDPEKAQGVIHNCLWLTKALAVLMEPVMPGKAAAIWRQLGQARRDAPLSEALEPLKVETILGKPAPLFEQIPEETIEELSEMVAKRIAEAEG
;
A
#
# COMPACT_ATOMS: atom_id res chain seq x y z
N MET A 1 -37.85 -9.40 -48.08
CA MET A 1 -36.94 -8.30 -48.31
C MET A 1 -36.46 -7.81 -46.95
N ALA A 2 -35.25 -8.18 -46.59
CA ALA A 2 -34.67 -7.91 -45.29
C ALA A 2 -33.67 -6.74 -45.43
N GLY A 3 -33.86 -5.68 -44.66
CA GLY A 3 -32.90 -4.59 -44.54
C GLY A 3 -32.17 -4.70 -43.20
N LYS A 4 -30.89 -5.07 -43.26
CA LYS A 4 -29.97 -4.98 -42.10
C LYS A 4 -29.55 -3.54 -41.89
N VAL A 5 -29.87 -2.97 -40.75
CA VAL A 5 -29.25 -1.73 -40.25
C VAL A 5 -28.16 -2.14 -39.29
N GLN A 6 -26.89 -1.93 -39.70
CA GLN A 6 -25.72 -1.96 -38.82
C GLN A 6 -25.57 -0.57 -38.18
N GLU A 7 -25.80 -0.46 -36.89
CA GLU A 7 -25.39 0.71 -36.10
C GLU A 7 -23.92 0.50 -35.64
N GLU A 8 -23.01 1.24 -36.26
CA GLU A 8 -21.63 1.40 -35.78
C GLU A 8 -21.64 2.24 -34.50
N ARG A 9 -21.37 1.62 -33.36
CA ARG A 9 -21.09 2.34 -32.11
C ARG A 9 -19.73 3.04 -32.22
N LYS A 10 -19.76 4.37 -32.31
CA LYS A 10 -18.59 5.23 -32.23
C LYS A 10 -17.98 5.13 -30.83
N ILE A 11 -16.82 4.50 -30.73
CA ILE A 11 -15.93 4.56 -29.58
C ILE A 11 -15.35 5.99 -29.54
N ASN A 12 -15.68 6.74 -28.52
CA ASN A 12 -15.11 8.07 -28.25
C ASN A 12 -13.59 7.92 -28.02
N LYS A 13 -12.80 8.20 -29.05
CA LYS A 13 -11.34 8.34 -28.94
C LYS A 13 -11.06 9.67 -28.25
N PHE A 14 -10.43 9.62 -27.10
CA PHE A 14 -9.80 10.78 -26.49
C PHE A 14 -8.78 11.41 -27.47
N PRO A 15 -8.68 12.74 -27.56
CA PRO A 15 -7.74 13.37 -28.48
C PRO A 15 -6.30 13.00 -28.11
N ARG A 16 -5.55 12.45 -29.08
CA ARG A 16 -4.11 12.25 -28.98
C ARG A 16 -3.45 13.62 -28.92
N LEU A 17 -2.95 14.00 -27.74
CA LEU A 17 -2.01 15.10 -27.62
C LEU A 17 -0.75 14.77 -28.41
N THR A 18 -0.44 15.59 -29.41
CA THR A 18 0.82 15.54 -30.17
C THR A 18 1.97 15.90 -29.23
N ILE A 19 2.69 14.90 -28.74
CA ILE A 19 3.88 15.06 -27.91
C ILE A 19 5.01 15.58 -28.79
N ASN A 20 5.60 16.71 -28.39
CA ASN A 20 6.72 17.33 -29.06
C ASN A 20 7.92 16.37 -29.09
N THR A 21 8.30 15.89 -30.26
CA THR A 21 9.24 14.80 -30.52
C THR A 21 10.66 15.01 -29.97
N ARG A 22 11.01 16.20 -29.52
CA ARG A 22 12.32 16.48 -28.89
C ARG A 22 12.38 16.07 -27.41
N CYS A 23 11.29 16.24 -26.66
CA CYS A 23 11.23 15.84 -25.24
C CYS A 23 11.10 14.31 -25.05
N SER A 24 10.43 13.62 -26.00
CA SER A 24 10.32 12.16 -25.96
C SER A 24 11.67 11.43 -26.14
N LYS A 25 12.66 12.04 -26.79
CA LYS A 25 14.00 11.44 -26.96
C LYS A 25 14.85 11.47 -25.69
N LEU A 26 14.71 12.47 -24.83
CA LEU A 26 15.42 12.51 -23.53
C LEU A 26 14.84 11.52 -22.52
N ILE A 27 13.55 11.23 -22.62
CA ILE A 27 12.87 10.22 -21.81
C ILE A 27 13.19 8.80 -22.27
N SER A 28 13.62 8.62 -23.55
CA SER A 28 13.94 7.31 -24.17
C SER A 28 15.43 6.96 -24.22
N ASN A 29 16.34 7.84 -23.83
CA ASN A 29 17.78 7.68 -24.01
C ASN A 29 18.57 7.27 -22.76
N SER A 30 17.95 6.71 -21.71
CA SER A 30 18.71 5.85 -20.81
C SER A 30 18.82 4.47 -21.46
N GLU A 31 20.01 3.96 -21.69
CA GLU A 31 20.32 2.64 -22.28
C GLU A 31 19.79 1.46 -21.45
N LYS A 32 19.16 1.70 -20.29
CA LYS A 32 18.38 0.74 -19.54
C LYS A 32 16.91 0.94 -19.89
N GLY A 33 16.32 0.00 -20.62
CA GLY A 33 14.88 -0.04 -20.89
C GLY A 33 14.08 0.07 -19.59
N HIS A 34 12.94 0.78 -19.62
CA HIS A 34 12.07 0.94 -18.46
C HIS A 34 11.59 -0.45 -18.00
N LYS A 35 11.70 -0.74 -16.69
CA LYS A 35 11.29 -2.02 -16.09
C LYS A 35 9.81 -2.35 -16.35
N PHE A 36 8.97 -1.33 -16.48
CA PHE A 36 7.55 -1.44 -16.77
C PHE A 36 7.23 -0.90 -18.17
N PRO A 37 7.23 -1.76 -19.22
CA PRO A 37 6.94 -1.34 -20.59
C PRO A 37 5.48 -0.90 -20.73
N LYS A 38 5.24 0.17 -21.52
CA LYS A 38 3.91 0.80 -21.69
C LYS A 38 2.86 -0.12 -22.30
N GLU A 39 3.29 -1.14 -23.00
CA GLU A 39 2.43 -2.09 -23.71
C GLU A 39 1.79 -3.13 -22.78
N LYS A 40 2.25 -3.21 -21.53
CA LYS A 40 1.72 -4.15 -20.54
C LYS A 40 0.91 -3.41 -19.49
N PRO A 41 -0.38 -3.71 -19.34
CA PRO A 41 -1.20 -3.17 -18.27
C PRO A 41 -0.69 -3.67 -16.92
N ILE A 42 -0.86 -2.86 -15.90
CA ILE A 42 -0.39 -3.17 -14.55
C ILE A 42 -1.58 -3.20 -13.61
N LEU A 43 -1.72 -4.31 -12.89
CA LEU A 43 -2.64 -4.43 -11.78
C LEU A 43 -1.84 -4.40 -10.47
N VAL A 44 -2.09 -3.39 -9.65
CA VAL A 44 -1.49 -3.26 -8.33
C VAL A 44 -2.55 -3.57 -7.27
N THR A 45 -2.18 -4.36 -6.27
CA THR A 45 -3.02 -4.61 -5.10
C THR A 45 -2.27 -4.32 -3.80
N CYS A 46 -3.02 -4.13 -2.72
CA CYS A 46 -2.47 -4.13 -1.37
C CYS A 46 -3.05 -5.29 -0.57
N GLY A 47 -2.25 -5.85 0.36
CA GLY A 47 -2.76 -6.81 1.33
C GLY A 47 -4.03 -6.30 1.99
N LEU A 48 -5.07 -7.12 2.02
CA LEU A 48 -6.39 -6.71 2.53
C LEU A 48 -6.33 -6.49 4.05
N PRO A 49 -6.79 -5.35 4.57
CA PRO A 49 -6.85 -5.14 6.02
C PRO A 49 -7.98 -5.97 6.63
N TYR A 50 -7.70 -6.61 7.77
CA TYR A 50 -8.73 -7.19 8.62
C TYR A 50 -9.65 -6.10 9.18
N VAL A 51 -10.95 -6.26 8.96
CA VAL A 51 -11.96 -5.29 9.45
C VAL A 51 -12.38 -5.57 10.91
N ASN A 52 -11.40 -5.66 11.79
CA ASN A 52 -11.59 -5.90 13.22
C ASN A 52 -11.21 -4.70 14.11
N GLY A 53 -10.95 -3.54 13.52
CA GLY A 53 -10.57 -2.32 14.22
C GLY A 53 -10.30 -1.16 13.28
N PRO A 54 -10.08 0.07 13.81
CA PRO A 54 -9.75 1.24 13.02
C PRO A 54 -8.42 1.12 12.29
N ALA A 55 -8.21 2.02 11.32
CA ALA A 55 -6.95 2.14 10.60
C ALA A 55 -5.82 2.62 11.52
N HIS A 56 -4.65 2.00 11.39
CA HIS A 56 -3.48 2.31 12.20
C HIS A 56 -2.21 2.47 11.34
N ILE A 57 -1.16 2.98 11.96
CA ILE A 57 0.10 3.33 11.29
C ILE A 57 0.70 2.16 10.48
N ALA A 58 0.57 0.91 10.96
CA ALA A 58 1.11 -0.25 10.26
C ALA A 58 0.43 -0.48 8.90
N HIS A 59 -0.86 -0.17 8.76
CA HIS A 59 -1.52 -0.21 7.45
C HIS A 59 -0.86 0.73 6.46
N LEU A 60 -0.51 1.94 6.88
CA LEU A 60 0.06 2.95 5.99
C LEU A 60 1.42 2.54 5.43
N ARG A 61 2.16 1.69 6.14
CA ARG A 61 3.46 1.17 5.68
C ARG A 61 3.36 0.40 4.35
N THR A 62 2.20 -0.18 4.07
CA THR A 62 1.90 -0.88 2.81
C THR A 62 1.19 0.03 1.81
N TYR A 63 0.14 0.73 2.24
CA TYR A 63 -0.76 1.43 1.31
C TYR A 63 -0.17 2.73 0.75
N VAL A 64 0.58 3.50 1.55
CA VAL A 64 1.20 4.74 1.08
C VAL A 64 2.25 4.49 0.00
N PRO A 65 3.21 3.54 0.16
CA PRO A 65 4.15 3.19 -0.91
C PRO A 65 3.47 2.67 -2.19
N ALA A 66 2.41 1.86 -2.05
CA ALA A 66 1.65 1.37 -3.20
C ALA A 66 0.97 2.52 -3.98
N ASP A 67 0.33 3.45 -3.29
CA ASP A 67 -0.30 4.63 -3.92
C ASP A 67 0.76 5.53 -4.59
N ILE A 68 1.91 5.74 -3.96
CA ILE A 68 3.03 6.49 -4.55
C ILE A 68 3.50 5.81 -5.85
N PHE A 69 3.67 4.49 -5.83
CA PHE A 69 4.06 3.71 -6.99
C PHE A 69 3.05 3.84 -8.13
N VAL A 70 1.76 3.63 -7.84
CA VAL A 70 0.67 3.75 -8.81
C VAL A 70 0.61 5.15 -9.43
N ARG A 71 0.71 6.20 -8.61
CA ARG A 71 0.70 7.59 -9.09
C ARG A 71 1.87 7.89 -10.02
N PHE A 72 3.09 7.45 -9.70
CA PHE A 72 4.23 7.64 -10.58
C PHE A 72 4.08 6.89 -11.89
N LEU A 73 3.63 5.63 -11.87
CA LEU A 73 3.40 4.87 -13.09
C LEU A 73 2.37 5.56 -14.00
N ARG A 74 1.27 6.06 -13.44
CA ARG A 74 0.27 6.85 -14.19
C ARG A 74 0.87 8.11 -14.78
N LYS A 75 1.72 8.85 -14.01
CA LYS A 75 2.46 10.02 -14.51
C LYS A 75 3.42 9.69 -15.66
N MET A 76 3.94 8.48 -15.70
CA MET A 76 4.77 7.99 -16.82
C MET A 76 3.94 7.49 -18.01
N GLY A 77 2.60 7.52 -17.90
CA GLY A 77 1.66 7.13 -18.96
C GLY A 77 1.42 5.62 -19.04
N GLN A 78 1.63 4.90 -17.94
CA GLN A 78 1.28 3.48 -17.82
C GLN A 78 -0.22 3.32 -17.58
N GLU A 79 -0.81 2.27 -18.14
CA GLU A 79 -2.14 1.81 -17.78
C GLU A 79 -2.07 1.03 -16.47
N VAL A 80 -2.58 1.63 -15.39
CA VAL A 80 -2.51 1.06 -14.04
C VAL A 80 -3.87 1.08 -13.38
N VAL A 81 -4.32 -0.08 -12.93
CA VAL A 81 -5.46 -0.25 -12.03
C VAL A 81 -4.98 -0.60 -10.62
N PHE A 82 -5.68 -0.10 -9.60
CA PHE A 82 -5.28 -0.23 -8.21
C PHE A 82 -6.42 -0.75 -7.37
N PHE A 83 -6.30 -1.97 -6.87
CA PHE A 83 -7.35 -2.67 -6.14
C PHE A 83 -6.95 -2.98 -4.70
N CYS A 84 -7.94 -2.92 -3.83
CA CYS A 84 -7.87 -3.41 -2.48
C CYS A 84 -9.27 -3.86 -2.04
N GLY A 85 -9.43 -4.24 -0.80
CA GLY A 85 -10.70 -4.59 -0.20
C GLY A 85 -10.54 -4.89 1.28
N SER A 86 -11.63 -5.22 1.93
CA SER A 86 -11.66 -5.64 3.33
C SER A 86 -11.59 -7.15 3.42
N ASP A 87 -10.66 -7.65 4.26
CA ASP A 87 -10.67 -9.04 4.73
C ASP A 87 -11.70 -9.15 5.86
N THR A 88 -12.79 -9.85 5.59
CA THR A 88 -14.00 -9.84 6.43
C THR A 88 -14.28 -11.17 7.12
N HIS A 89 -13.50 -12.21 6.86
CA HIS A 89 -13.73 -13.56 7.36
C HIS A 89 -12.72 -13.98 8.44
N GLY A 90 -12.92 -15.17 9.00
CA GLY A 90 -12.01 -15.79 9.95
C GLY A 90 -12.25 -15.40 11.41
N THR A 91 -11.47 -16.05 12.28
CA THR A 91 -11.61 -15.96 13.74
C THR A 91 -11.39 -14.56 14.34
N PRO A 92 -10.58 -13.63 13.76
CA PRO A 92 -10.45 -12.28 14.30
C PRO A 92 -11.77 -11.50 14.34
N ILE A 93 -12.65 -11.72 13.35
CA ILE A 93 -13.95 -11.05 13.27
C ILE A 93 -14.95 -11.68 14.22
N THR A 94 -15.00 -13.04 14.25
CA THR A 94 -15.95 -13.76 15.12
C THR A 94 -15.65 -13.54 16.59
N VAL A 95 -14.39 -13.61 17.02
CA VAL A 95 -13.97 -13.35 18.42
C VAL A 95 -14.33 -11.92 18.84
N LYS A 96 -14.12 -10.93 17.95
CA LYS A 96 -14.49 -9.54 18.24
C LYS A 96 -16.01 -9.36 18.32
N ALA A 97 -16.75 -10.00 17.44
CA ALA A 97 -18.21 -9.96 17.45
C ALA A 97 -18.78 -10.54 18.76
N GLU A 98 -18.25 -11.67 19.22
CA GLU A 98 -18.61 -12.29 20.49
C GLU A 98 -18.28 -11.37 21.68
N ALA A 99 -17.10 -10.75 21.70
CA ALA A 99 -16.69 -9.83 22.74
C ALA A 99 -17.59 -8.57 22.82
N GLU A 100 -18.10 -8.09 21.66
CA GLU A 100 -19.00 -6.94 21.59
C GLU A 100 -20.50 -7.32 21.68
N GLY A 101 -20.83 -8.61 21.75
CA GLY A 101 -22.23 -9.09 21.79
C GLY A 101 -23.03 -8.80 20.52
N VAL A 102 -22.37 -8.78 19.36
CA VAL A 102 -22.96 -8.49 18.04
C VAL A 102 -22.67 -9.61 17.05
N THR A 103 -23.26 -9.53 15.86
CA THR A 103 -22.95 -10.48 14.77
C THR A 103 -21.65 -10.15 14.06
N PRO A 104 -20.91 -11.15 13.51
CA PRO A 104 -19.74 -10.89 12.66
C PRO A 104 -20.02 -9.92 11.53
N LYS A 105 -21.21 -9.98 10.92
CA LYS A 105 -21.64 -9.08 9.86
C LYS A 105 -21.66 -7.61 10.31
N LYS A 106 -22.12 -7.32 11.53
CA LYS A 106 -22.10 -5.93 12.05
C LYS A 106 -20.68 -5.40 12.27
N ILE A 107 -19.76 -6.24 12.73
CA ILE A 107 -18.33 -5.87 12.83
C ILE A 107 -17.77 -5.58 11.45
N MET A 108 -18.01 -6.45 10.50
CA MET A 108 -17.58 -6.30 9.13
C MET A 108 -18.11 -5.01 8.51
N GLU A 109 -19.40 -4.78 8.53
CA GLU A 109 -20.04 -3.58 7.96
C GLU A 109 -19.46 -2.29 8.54
N LYS A 110 -19.31 -2.22 9.88
CA LYS A 110 -18.77 -1.06 10.59
C LYS A 110 -17.35 -0.72 10.12
N TYR A 111 -16.45 -1.70 10.09
CA TYR A 111 -15.04 -1.42 9.79
C TYR A 111 -14.76 -1.42 8.29
N HIS A 112 -15.54 -2.12 7.46
CA HIS A 112 -15.48 -1.94 6.01
C HIS A 112 -15.80 -0.50 5.62
N GLN A 113 -16.92 0.04 6.13
CA GLN A 113 -17.30 1.44 5.88
C GLN A 113 -16.22 2.42 6.39
N HIS A 114 -15.65 2.15 7.59
CA HIS A 114 -14.54 2.95 8.11
C HIS A 114 -13.35 3.01 7.12
N PHE A 115 -12.91 1.88 6.56
CA PHE A 115 -11.80 1.87 5.60
C PHE A 115 -12.15 2.57 4.28
N VAL A 116 -13.36 2.40 3.78
CA VAL A 116 -13.86 3.13 2.58
C VAL A 116 -13.75 4.65 2.78
N GLU A 117 -14.11 5.15 3.96
CA GLU A 117 -14.06 6.58 4.30
C GLU A 117 -12.65 7.06 4.66
N PHE A 118 -11.83 6.19 5.23
CA PHE A 118 -10.49 6.51 5.74
C PHE A 118 -9.48 6.77 4.61
N PHE A 119 -9.38 5.88 3.62
CA PHE A 119 -8.34 5.98 2.60
C PHE A 119 -8.33 7.31 1.84
N PRO A 120 -9.49 7.88 1.43
CA PRO A 120 -9.52 9.21 0.82
C PRO A 120 -8.98 10.33 1.72
N LYS A 121 -9.15 10.25 3.06
CA LYS A 121 -8.65 11.27 4.00
C LYS A 121 -7.13 11.39 4.01
N ILE A 122 -6.43 10.30 3.68
CA ILE A 122 -4.97 10.27 3.52
C ILE A 122 -4.53 10.28 2.06
N GLY A 123 -5.43 10.61 1.13
CA GLY A 123 -5.14 10.78 -0.29
C GLY A 123 -4.92 9.48 -1.04
N ILE A 124 -5.37 8.32 -0.56
CA ILE A 124 -5.32 7.04 -1.26
C ILE A 124 -6.65 6.77 -1.95
N HIS A 125 -6.60 6.50 -3.26
CA HIS A 125 -7.78 6.24 -4.07
C HIS A 125 -7.60 4.97 -4.89
N PHE A 126 -8.31 3.92 -4.51
CA PHE A 126 -8.36 2.66 -5.26
C PHE A 126 -9.27 2.79 -6.49
N THR A 127 -8.96 2.03 -7.52
CA THR A 127 -9.86 1.84 -8.68
C THR A 127 -11.15 1.15 -8.24
N ASN A 128 -11.03 0.16 -7.34
CA ASN A 128 -12.12 -0.40 -6.57
C ASN A 128 -11.62 -0.86 -5.20
N TYR A 129 -12.47 -0.71 -4.18
CA TYR A 129 -12.26 -1.22 -2.83
C TYR A 129 -13.36 -2.20 -2.49
N GLY A 130 -13.08 -3.49 -2.62
CA GLY A 130 -14.05 -4.58 -2.46
C GLY A 130 -14.18 -5.10 -1.03
N SER A 131 -14.83 -6.26 -0.91
CA SER A 131 -15.01 -6.99 0.35
C SER A 131 -14.98 -8.49 0.08
N THR A 132 -14.36 -9.27 0.94
CA THR A 132 -14.37 -10.74 0.79
C THR A 132 -15.74 -11.36 1.10
N ASP A 133 -16.65 -10.65 1.79
CA ASP A 133 -18.07 -11.06 1.95
C ASP A 133 -18.94 -10.76 0.72
N HIS A 134 -18.37 -10.20 -0.36
CA HIS A 134 -19.12 -9.97 -1.59
C HIS A 134 -19.46 -11.29 -2.30
N PRO A 135 -20.67 -11.45 -2.89
CA PRO A 135 -21.07 -12.68 -3.58
C PRO A 135 -20.12 -13.11 -4.70
N LEU A 136 -19.48 -12.17 -5.42
CA LEU A 136 -18.46 -12.48 -6.41
C LEU A 136 -17.27 -13.21 -5.79
N ASN A 137 -16.82 -12.80 -4.60
CA ASN A 137 -15.72 -13.47 -3.91
C ASN A 137 -16.10 -14.90 -3.47
N HIS A 138 -17.31 -15.07 -2.93
CA HIS A 138 -17.81 -16.39 -2.57
C HIS A 138 -17.84 -17.33 -3.78
N ASN A 139 -18.43 -16.88 -4.88
CA ASN A 139 -18.51 -17.65 -6.13
C ASN A 139 -17.12 -17.98 -6.69
N ARG A 140 -16.23 -16.98 -6.73
CA ARG A 140 -14.87 -17.15 -7.25
C ARG A 140 -14.04 -18.09 -6.39
N THR A 141 -14.19 -18.04 -5.08
CA THR A 141 -13.54 -18.97 -4.15
C THR A 141 -13.94 -20.40 -4.42
N ILE A 142 -15.25 -20.66 -4.57
CA ILE A 142 -15.76 -22.00 -4.89
C ILE A 142 -15.19 -22.47 -6.23
N GLN A 143 -15.26 -21.64 -7.28
CA GLN A 143 -14.77 -21.99 -8.62
C GLN A 143 -13.27 -22.30 -8.66
N ILE A 144 -12.45 -21.51 -7.97
CA ILE A 144 -10.98 -21.72 -7.91
C ILE A 144 -10.69 -23.02 -7.16
N VAL A 145 -11.34 -23.27 -6.02
CA VAL A 145 -11.11 -24.51 -5.28
C VAL A 145 -11.63 -25.73 -6.05
N ASP A 146 -12.72 -25.62 -6.77
CA ASP A 146 -13.22 -26.72 -7.61
C ASP A 146 -12.26 -27.01 -8.77
N ALA A 147 -11.71 -25.98 -9.44
CA ALA A 147 -10.66 -26.16 -10.44
C ALA A 147 -9.41 -26.84 -9.86
N LEU A 148 -9.00 -26.47 -8.64
CA LEU A 148 -7.90 -27.16 -7.93
C LEU A 148 -8.21 -28.62 -7.60
N LYS A 149 -9.47 -28.94 -7.24
CA LYS A 149 -9.92 -30.33 -7.03
C LYS A 149 -9.89 -31.13 -8.33
N GLU A 150 -10.44 -30.59 -9.42
CA GLU A 150 -10.46 -31.22 -10.75
C GLU A 150 -9.04 -31.49 -11.27
N ASN A 151 -8.10 -30.58 -11.01
CA ASN A 151 -6.68 -30.73 -11.36
C ASN A 151 -5.90 -31.62 -10.38
N GLY A 152 -6.55 -32.21 -9.37
CA GLY A 152 -5.96 -33.16 -8.43
C GLY A 152 -5.08 -32.54 -7.35
N TYR A 153 -5.14 -31.22 -7.14
CA TYR A 153 -4.35 -30.49 -6.15
C TYR A 153 -5.06 -30.36 -4.78
N VAL A 154 -6.33 -30.75 -4.66
CA VAL A 154 -7.07 -30.74 -3.40
C VAL A 154 -7.53 -32.15 -3.07
N TYR A 155 -7.36 -32.57 -1.80
CA TYR A 155 -7.83 -33.83 -1.25
C TYR A 155 -8.43 -33.63 0.13
N SER A 156 -9.16 -34.62 0.64
CA SER A 156 -9.71 -34.60 1.99
C SER A 156 -9.09 -35.68 2.87
N LYS A 157 -8.98 -35.42 4.17
CA LYS A 157 -8.65 -36.40 5.20
C LYS A 157 -9.37 -36.09 6.50
N MET A 158 -9.51 -37.11 7.36
CA MET A 158 -9.99 -36.94 8.73
C MET A 158 -8.89 -36.34 9.60
N LEU A 159 -9.25 -35.36 10.43
CA LEU A 159 -8.39 -34.74 11.43
C LEU A 159 -9.06 -34.82 12.79
N ALA A 160 -8.29 -35.16 13.81
CA ALA A 160 -8.71 -34.98 15.19
C ALA A 160 -8.46 -33.55 15.60
N LEU A 161 -9.52 -32.77 15.80
CA LEU A 161 -9.45 -31.36 16.14
C LEU A 161 -10.01 -31.06 17.54
N PRO A 162 -9.49 -29.99 18.21
CA PRO A 162 -9.95 -29.63 19.54
C PRO A 162 -11.39 -29.08 19.51
N TYR A 163 -12.24 -29.66 20.31
CA TYR A 163 -13.65 -29.33 20.49
C TYR A 163 -13.92 -29.03 21.97
N CYS A 164 -14.58 -27.92 22.25
CA CYS A 164 -14.95 -27.54 23.61
C CYS A 164 -16.35 -28.07 23.95
N PRO A 165 -16.49 -29.05 24.86
CA PRO A 165 -17.81 -29.59 25.24
C PRO A 165 -18.66 -28.57 26.02
N THR A 166 -18.04 -27.59 26.69
CA THR A 166 -18.74 -26.53 27.42
C THR A 166 -19.33 -25.47 26.49
N CYS A 167 -18.60 -25.11 25.44
CA CYS A 167 -19.05 -24.09 24.48
C CYS A 167 -19.74 -24.71 23.24
N ASP A 168 -19.78 -26.05 23.16
CA ASP A 168 -20.42 -26.81 22.09
C ASP A 168 -19.90 -26.42 20.69
N ARG A 169 -18.54 -26.33 20.55
CA ARG A 169 -17.89 -25.90 19.30
C ARG A 169 -16.48 -26.41 19.13
N PHE A 170 -16.05 -26.52 17.88
CA PHE A 170 -14.64 -26.64 17.54
C PHE A 170 -13.89 -25.36 17.90
N LEU A 171 -12.59 -25.48 18.17
CA LEU A 171 -11.72 -24.39 18.59
C LEU A 171 -10.64 -24.09 17.52
N PRO A 172 -10.98 -23.55 16.34
CA PRO A 172 -9.97 -23.19 15.37
C PRO A 172 -9.18 -21.95 15.82
N ASP A 173 -7.92 -21.90 15.44
CA ASP A 173 -7.05 -20.73 15.49
C ASP A 173 -7.08 -19.98 16.86
N ARG A 174 -7.73 -18.81 16.93
CA ARG A 174 -7.78 -17.95 18.13
C ARG A 174 -8.70 -18.42 19.24
N TYR A 175 -9.53 -19.43 18.99
CA TYR A 175 -10.41 -20.00 20.01
C TYR A 175 -9.70 -20.93 20.99
N GLN A 176 -8.40 -21.18 20.77
CA GLN A 176 -7.59 -21.93 21.74
C GLN A 176 -6.30 -21.18 22.10
N ARG A 177 -5.86 -21.44 23.32
CA ARG A 177 -4.59 -21.02 23.86
C ARG A 177 -3.89 -22.20 24.52
N GLY A 178 -2.55 -22.20 24.44
CA GLY A 178 -1.72 -23.23 25.05
C GLY A 178 -0.26 -22.83 24.99
N VAL A 179 0.62 -23.85 24.93
CA VAL A 179 2.07 -23.66 24.93
C VAL A 179 2.63 -24.03 23.56
N CYS A 180 3.46 -23.19 22.99
CA CYS A 180 4.14 -23.45 21.73
C CYS A 180 5.12 -24.63 21.88
N PRO A 181 5.05 -25.67 21.04
CA PRO A 181 5.96 -26.81 21.11
C PRO A 181 7.41 -26.47 20.75
N HIS A 182 7.65 -25.33 20.07
CA HIS A 182 8.97 -24.94 19.58
C HIS A 182 9.75 -24.06 20.55
N CYS A 183 9.08 -23.17 21.31
CA CYS A 183 9.78 -22.21 22.17
C CYS A 183 9.25 -22.12 23.61
N GLY A 184 8.16 -22.84 23.94
CA GLY A 184 7.57 -22.84 25.29
C GLY A 184 6.76 -21.57 25.63
N ALA A 185 6.64 -20.59 24.75
CA ALA A 185 5.83 -19.41 24.99
C ALA A 185 4.32 -19.71 24.87
N SER A 186 3.48 -18.87 25.48
CA SER A 186 2.04 -18.91 25.22
C SER A 186 1.76 -18.67 23.74
N ALA A 187 0.87 -19.47 23.16
CA ALA A 187 0.58 -19.43 21.74
C ALA A 187 -0.92 -19.63 21.46
N ARG A 188 -1.35 -19.17 20.29
CA ARG A 188 -2.66 -19.50 19.71
C ARG A 188 -2.60 -20.85 18.99
N GLY A 189 -3.76 -21.32 18.52
CA GLY A 189 -3.84 -22.58 17.81
C GLY A 189 -3.23 -22.59 16.41
N ASP A 190 -3.05 -21.42 15.80
CA ASP A 190 -2.54 -21.23 14.44
C ASP A 190 -1.14 -20.64 14.39
N GLU A 191 -0.72 -19.95 15.46
CA GLU A 191 0.59 -19.28 15.46
C GLU A 191 1.12 -19.02 16.88
N CYS A 192 2.45 -18.99 17.03
CA CYS A 192 3.13 -18.59 18.25
C CYS A 192 3.24 -17.06 18.34
N ASP A 193 2.12 -16.38 18.68
CA ASP A 193 1.99 -14.93 18.70
C ASP A 193 2.77 -14.22 19.82
N GLN A 194 3.24 -14.94 20.83
CA GLN A 194 3.97 -14.38 21.98
C GLN A 194 5.43 -14.85 22.07
N GLY A 195 5.90 -15.63 21.10
CA GLY A 195 7.25 -16.19 21.14
C GLY A 195 7.95 -16.17 19.79
N CYS A 196 8.13 -17.36 19.18
CA CYS A 196 8.97 -17.53 17.99
C CYS A 196 8.30 -17.13 16.66
N GLY A 197 7.02 -16.74 16.64
CA GLY A 197 6.29 -16.34 15.42
C GLY A 197 6.03 -17.46 14.41
N ARG A 198 6.19 -18.75 14.82
CA ARG A 198 5.96 -19.89 13.92
C ARG A 198 4.48 -20.19 13.79
N TYR A 199 4.07 -20.54 12.57
CA TYR A 199 2.76 -21.15 12.34
C TYR A 199 2.70 -22.54 12.97
N LEU A 200 1.54 -22.89 13.51
CA LEU A 200 1.26 -24.17 14.16
C LEU A 200 0.19 -24.94 13.37
N GLU A 201 0.44 -26.22 13.20
CA GLU A 201 -0.57 -27.12 12.62
C GLU A 201 -1.73 -27.35 13.61
N PRO A 202 -2.95 -27.62 13.14
CA PRO A 202 -4.05 -28.00 14.00
C PRO A 202 -3.69 -29.19 14.91
N GLY A 203 -3.78 -29.00 16.24
CA GLY A 203 -3.45 -30.03 17.23
C GLY A 203 -1.98 -30.04 17.69
N GLU A 204 -1.07 -29.22 17.15
CA GLU A 204 0.32 -29.13 17.62
C GLU A 204 0.47 -28.40 18.96
N LEU A 205 -0.49 -27.54 19.33
CA LEU A 205 -0.44 -26.75 20.55
C LEU A 205 -0.42 -27.67 21.79
N MET A 206 0.55 -27.49 22.68
CA MET A 206 0.63 -28.24 23.93
C MET A 206 -0.30 -27.63 24.99
N ASP A 207 -0.92 -28.48 25.81
CA ASP A 207 -1.91 -28.15 26.85
C ASP A 207 -2.96 -27.11 26.36
N PRO A 208 -3.68 -27.38 25.26
CA PRO A 208 -4.65 -26.47 24.71
C PRO A 208 -5.82 -26.24 25.67
N ARG A 209 -6.32 -24.99 25.70
CA ARG A 209 -7.48 -24.55 26.46
C ARG A 209 -8.40 -23.73 25.57
N CYS A 210 -9.69 -23.85 25.77
CA CYS A 210 -10.68 -22.97 25.18
C CYS A 210 -10.43 -21.53 25.65
N SER A 211 -10.25 -20.59 24.72
CA SER A 211 -10.00 -19.18 25.06
C SER A 211 -11.22 -18.46 25.66
N ILE A 212 -12.42 -19.06 25.54
CA ILE A 212 -13.68 -18.50 26.05
C ILE A 212 -13.92 -18.94 27.51
N CYS A 213 -13.88 -20.24 27.79
CA CYS A 213 -14.29 -20.79 29.08
C CYS A 213 -13.17 -21.52 29.85
N GLY A 214 -11.95 -21.61 29.30
CA GLY A 214 -10.81 -22.26 29.93
C GLY A 214 -10.86 -23.80 29.95
N THR A 215 -11.96 -24.42 29.49
CA THR A 215 -12.12 -25.88 29.47
C THR A 215 -11.07 -26.53 28.59
N LYS A 216 -10.52 -27.67 29.03
CA LYS A 216 -9.66 -28.51 28.21
C LYS A 216 -10.48 -29.13 27.08
N PRO A 217 -10.08 -28.98 25.82
CA PRO A 217 -10.84 -29.52 24.70
C PRO A 217 -10.73 -31.04 24.61
N GLU A 218 -11.74 -31.65 24.03
CA GLU A 218 -11.73 -33.04 23.56
C GLU A 218 -11.28 -33.04 22.08
N MET A 219 -10.72 -34.18 21.62
CA MET A 219 -10.31 -34.32 20.23
C MET A 219 -11.42 -35.07 19.47
N ILE A 220 -12.04 -34.40 18.48
CA ILE A 220 -13.11 -34.98 17.66
C ILE A 220 -12.63 -35.08 16.21
N GLU A 221 -12.83 -36.24 15.59
CA GLU A 221 -12.51 -36.44 14.18
C GLU A 221 -13.52 -35.72 13.28
N THR A 222 -13.00 -34.90 12.38
CA THR A 222 -13.78 -34.18 11.36
C THR A 222 -13.06 -34.20 10.03
N ARG A 223 -13.83 -34.14 8.91
CA ARG A 223 -13.27 -34.11 7.57
C ARG A 223 -12.82 -32.71 7.21
N HIS A 224 -11.58 -32.60 6.70
CA HIS A 224 -11.03 -31.34 6.19
C HIS A 224 -10.38 -31.52 4.82
N TYR A 225 -10.30 -30.43 4.07
CA TYR A 225 -9.68 -30.38 2.76
C TYR A 225 -8.30 -29.75 2.83
N PHE A 226 -7.39 -30.26 1.99
CA PHE A 226 -5.99 -29.86 1.95
C PHE A 226 -5.59 -29.51 0.52
N LEU A 227 -4.87 -28.40 0.36
CA LEU A 227 -4.12 -28.09 -0.84
C LEU A 227 -2.79 -28.86 -0.80
N LYS A 228 -2.49 -29.62 -1.87
CA LYS A 228 -1.19 -30.28 -2.07
C LYS A 228 -0.13 -29.25 -2.41
N LEU A 229 0.28 -28.44 -1.45
CA LEU A 229 1.30 -27.40 -1.65
C LEU A 229 2.64 -28.02 -2.06
N THR A 230 2.93 -29.23 -1.59
CA THR A 230 4.10 -30.04 -1.96
C THR A 230 4.18 -30.31 -3.47
N ALA A 231 3.05 -30.41 -4.17
CA ALA A 231 3.02 -30.60 -5.62
C ALA A 231 3.55 -29.38 -6.41
N PHE A 232 3.68 -28.23 -5.76
CA PHE A 232 4.16 -26.98 -6.38
C PHE A 232 5.62 -26.63 -6.02
N GLU A 233 6.36 -27.49 -5.30
CA GLU A 233 7.74 -27.20 -4.89
C GLU A 233 8.67 -26.89 -6.07
N GLU A 234 8.61 -27.69 -7.14
CA GLU A 234 9.43 -27.49 -8.34
C GLU A 234 9.09 -26.16 -9.02
N PHE A 235 7.80 -25.90 -9.23
CA PHE A 235 7.32 -24.63 -9.75
C PHE A 235 7.80 -23.44 -8.90
N LEU A 236 7.67 -23.50 -7.57
CA LEU A 236 8.07 -22.42 -6.67
C LEU A 236 9.59 -22.22 -6.64
N ARG A 237 10.40 -23.27 -6.79
CA ARG A 237 11.87 -23.19 -6.92
C ARG A 237 12.30 -22.41 -8.15
N GLU A 238 11.55 -22.53 -9.25
CA GLU A 238 11.82 -21.78 -10.50
C GLU A 238 11.21 -20.38 -10.46
N TYR A 239 9.99 -20.25 -9.97
CA TYR A 239 9.23 -19.00 -9.94
C TYR A 239 9.84 -17.95 -9.01
N LEU A 240 10.17 -18.31 -7.76
CA LEU A 240 10.60 -17.35 -6.76
C LEU A 240 11.89 -16.58 -7.14
N PRO A 241 12.94 -17.20 -7.70
CA PRO A 241 14.12 -16.46 -8.16
C PRO A 241 13.83 -15.53 -9.33
N ALA A 242 12.85 -15.87 -10.18
CA ALA A 242 12.45 -15.08 -11.35
C ALA A 242 11.43 -13.98 -11.01
N MET A 243 10.71 -14.12 -9.90
CA MET A 243 9.73 -13.14 -9.43
C MET A 243 10.43 -11.83 -9.06
N ASP A 244 9.92 -10.72 -9.56
CA ASP A 244 10.37 -9.39 -9.18
C ASP A 244 9.83 -8.99 -7.77
N GLY A 245 10.21 -7.81 -7.28
CA GLY A 245 9.80 -7.31 -5.97
C GLY A 245 10.97 -7.17 -4.99
N THR A 246 10.68 -7.27 -3.70
CA THR A 246 11.69 -7.08 -2.65
C THR A 246 12.44 -8.37 -2.31
N ASP A 247 13.75 -8.25 -2.03
CA ASP A 247 14.59 -9.40 -1.65
C ASP A 247 14.08 -10.11 -0.38
N ILE A 248 13.47 -9.36 0.54
CA ILE A 248 12.92 -9.95 1.77
C ILE A 248 11.79 -10.94 1.45
N ALA A 249 10.93 -10.62 0.47
CA ALA A 249 9.85 -11.51 0.04
C ALA A 249 10.41 -12.80 -0.59
N ARG A 250 11.32 -12.66 -1.55
CA ARG A 250 11.95 -13.80 -2.24
C ARG A 250 12.73 -14.71 -1.30
N ASN A 251 13.64 -14.11 -0.51
CA ASN A 251 14.54 -14.88 0.35
C ASN A 251 13.80 -15.60 1.49
N TYR A 252 12.74 -14.97 2.04
CA TYR A 252 11.93 -15.62 3.06
C TYR A 252 11.17 -16.81 2.48
N ALA A 253 10.55 -16.65 1.30
CA ALA A 253 9.81 -17.71 0.64
C ALA A 253 10.72 -18.88 0.21
N LEU A 254 11.90 -18.59 -0.34
CA LEU A 254 12.87 -19.63 -0.74
C LEU A 254 13.30 -20.51 0.44
N LYS A 255 13.51 -19.95 1.62
CA LYS A 255 13.85 -20.73 2.83
C LYS A 255 12.76 -21.74 3.20
N TRP A 256 11.49 -21.41 2.98
CA TRP A 256 10.40 -22.37 3.21
C TRP A 256 10.42 -23.51 2.20
N VAL A 257 10.67 -23.20 0.92
CA VAL A 257 10.77 -24.24 -0.13
C VAL A 257 11.99 -25.14 0.11
N GLU A 258 13.12 -24.58 0.53
CA GLU A 258 14.34 -25.33 0.88
C GLU A 258 14.14 -26.22 2.12
N GLY A 259 13.34 -25.77 3.09
CA GLY A 259 12.99 -26.52 4.29
C GLY A 259 12.00 -27.67 4.06
N GLY A 260 11.43 -27.76 2.85
CA GLY A 260 10.36 -28.69 2.49
C GLY A 260 8.98 -28.14 2.86
N LEU A 261 8.09 -28.06 1.89
CA LEU A 261 6.71 -27.61 2.08
C LEU A 261 5.84 -28.72 2.68
N LYS A 262 4.76 -28.32 3.33
CA LYS A 262 3.70 -29.22 3.79
C LYS A 262 2.39 -28.86 3.09
N ASP A 263 1.55 -29.89 2.89
CA ASP A 263 0.19 -29.67 2.37
C ASP A 263 -0.62 -28.86 3.39
N TRP A 264 -1.44 -27.95 2.90
CA TRP A 264 -2.10 -26.98 3.75
C TRP A 264 -3.59 -27.22 3.93
N ASN A 265 -4.06 -27.21 5.19
CA ASN A 265 -5.48 -27.30 5.52
C ASN A 265 -6.20 -26.02 5.11
N ILE A 266 -7.08 -26.14 4.09
CA ILE A 266 -7.81 -25.03 3.47
C ILE A 266 -9.24 -24.86 3.98
N THR A 267 -9.62 -25.52 5.09
CA THR A 267 -10.98 -25.41 5.67
C THR A 267 -10.95 -25.23 7.18
N ARG A 268 -12.02 -24.66 7.73
CA ARG A 268 -12.21 -24.45 9.18
C ARG A 268 -13.64 -24.75 9.59
N ASN A 269 -13.82 -25.32 10.80
CA ASN A 269 -15.12 -25.46 11.43
C ASN A 269 -15.55 -24.10 12.04
N LEU A 270 -16.23 -23.30 11.25
CA LEU A 270 -16.74 -21.97 11.60
C LEU A 270 -18.08 -21.71 10.90
N ASP A 271 -18.85 -20.77 11.47
CA ASP A 271 -20.11 -20.32 10.86
C ASP A 271 -19.94 -19.10 9.96
N TRP A 272 -18.85 -18.34 10.14
CA TRP A 272 -18.55 -17.11 9.40
C TRP A 272 -17.38 -17.32 8.43
N GLY A 273 -17.67 -17.18 7.12
CA GLY A 273 -16.73 -17.40 6.02
C GLY A 273 -17.41 -17.95 4.78
N VAL A 274 -16.66 -18.17 3.72
CA VAL A 274 -17.16 -18.77 2.48
C VAL A 274 -17.46 -20.25 2.73
N LYS A 275 -18.73 -20.65 2.62
CA LYS A 275 -19.18 -22.02 2.89
C LYS A 275 -18.62 -23.01 1.89
N VAL A 276 -18.22 -24.18 2.38
CA VAL A 276 -17.82 -25.31 1.52
C VAL A 276 -19.08 -26.00 0.98
N PRO A 277 -19.27 -26.08 -0.33
CA PRO A 277 -20.47 -26.71 -0.89
C PRO A 277 -20.63 -28.16 -0.45
N GLY A 278 -21.80 -28.50 0.08
CA GLY A 278 -22.14 -29.85 0.53
C GLY A 278 -21.59 -30.27 1.89
N GLU A 279 -20.87 -29.39 2.61
CA GLU A 279 -20.32 -29.65 3.95
C GLU A 279 -20.95 -28.69 4.97
N GLU A 280 -21.71 -29.22 5.93
CA GLU A 280 -22.34 -28.40 6.97
C GLU A 280 -21.32 -27.99 8.04
N GLY A 281 -21.37 -26.73 8.51
CA GLY A 281 -20.47 -26.20 9.53
C GLY A 281 -19.02 -26.03 9.09
N LEU A 282 -18.72 -26.13 7.79
CA LEU A 282 -17.39 -25.99 7.23
C LEU A 282 -17.29 -24.76 6.31
N VAL A 283 -16.27 -23.93 6.51
CA VAL A 283 -15.92 -22.80 5.64
C VAL A 283 -14.52 -22.97 5.09
N TYR A 284 -14.24 -22.29 3.97
CA TYR A 284 -12.86 -22.15 3.53
C TYR A 284 -12.08 -21.27 4.50
N TYR A 285 -10.80 -21.62 4.67
CA TYR A 285 -9.88 -20.85 5.51
C TYR A 285 -9.67 -19.45 4.93
N VAL A 286 -9.62 -18.44 5.78
CA VAL A 286 -9.52 -17.02 5.37
C VAL A 286 -8.39 -16.74 4.37
N TRP A 287 -7.26 -17.43 4.46
CA TRP A 287 -6.17 -17.29 3.51
C TRP A 287 -6.40 -17.95 2.15
N VAL A 288 -7.53 -18.65 1.97
CA VAL A 288 -8.02 -19.09 0.65
C VAL A 288 -8.82 -17.97 -0.01
N ASP A 289 -9.82 -17.45 0.67
CA ASP A 289 -10.74 -16.47 0.10
C ASP A 289 -10.21 -15.02 0.12
N ALA A 290 -9.35 -14.67 1.06
CA ALA A 290 -8.77 -13.33 1.13
C ALA A 290 -7.97 -12.95 -0.14
N PRO A 291 -6.97 -13.72 -0.63
CA PRO A 291 -6.27 -13.36 -1.85
C PRO A 291 -7.16 -13.47 -3.11
N ILE A 292 -8.19 -14.32 -3.11
CA ILE A 292 -9.19 -14.36 -4.18
C ILE A 292 -10.01 -13.05 -4.22
N GLY A 293 -10.12 -12.35 -3.10
CA GLY A 293 -10.71 -11.02 -3.00
C GLY A 293 -10.09 -9.99 -3.94
N TYR A 294 -8.84 -10.16 -4.35
CA TYR A 294 -8.21 -9.31 -5.37
C TYR A 294 -8.88 -9.52 -6.74
N ILE A 295 -9.15 -10.78 -7.10
CA ILE A 295 -9.86 -11.11 -8.35
C ILE A 295 -11.29 -10.59 -8.27
N ALA A 296 -12.01 -10.88 -7.18
CA ALA A 296 -13.39 -10.44 -6.99
C ALA A 296 -13.54 -8.91 -7.04
N SER A 297 -12.61 -8.15 -6.44
CA SER A 297 -12.59 -6.69 -6.53
C SER A 297 -12.37 -6.19 -7.96
N THR A 298 -11.59 -6.93 -8.76
CA THR A 298 -11.40 -6.62 -10.18
C THR A 298 -12.65 -6.94 -11.01
N GLU A 299 -13.35 -8.03 -10.69
CA GLU A 299 -14.63 -8.39 -11.32
C GLU A 299 -15.72 -7.36 -11.01
N GLU A 300 -15.83 -6.95 -9.74
CA GLU A 300 -16.79 -5.92 -9.30
C GLU A 300 -16.58 -4.60 -10.08
N TRP A 301 -15.31 -4.19 -10.27
CA TRP A 301 -14.97 -3.06 -11.11
C TRP A 301 -15.38 -3.29 -12.57
N ALA A 302 -15.11 -4.48 -13.12
CA ALA A 302 -15.45 -4.81 -14.50
C ALA A 302 -16.97 -4.81 -14.75
N GLU A 303 -17.76 -5.37 -13.84
CA GLU A 303 -19.23 -5.33 -13.92
C GLU A 303 -19.76 -3.88 -13.94
N ARG A 304 -19.17 -3.00 -13.11
CA ARG A 304 -19.60 -1.60 -13.00
C ARG A 304 -19.19 -0.73 -14.18
N THR A 305 -18.03 -1.01 -14.80
CA THR A 305 -17.43 -0.14 -15.82
C THR A 305 -17.43 -0.72 -17.23
N GLY A 306 -17.73 -2.01 -17.38
CA GLY A 306 -17.56 -2.74 -18.64
C GLY A 306 -16.11 -3.08 -18.97
N GLY A 307 -15.22 -3.04 -17.97
CA GLY A 307 -13.82 -3.46 -18.09
C GLY A 307 -13.66 -4.97 -18.28
N ASP A 308 -12.44 -5.39 -18.58
CA ASP A 308 -12.08 -6.81 -18.71
C ASP A 308 -11.19 -7.23 -17.56
N TRP A 309 -11.74 -7.93 -16.57
CA TRP A 309 -10.97 -8.40 -15.42
C TRP A 309 -10.02 -9.56 -15.79
N GLU A 310 -10.39 -10.43 -16.75
CA GLU A 310 -9.56 -11.56 -17.19
C GLU A 310 -8.28 -11.09 -17.88
N TYR A 311 -8.33 -9.94 -18.55
CA TYR A 311 -7.16 -9.31 -19.15
C TYR A 311 -6.00 -9.09 -18.16
N TYR A 312 -6.31 -8.82 -16.89
CA TYR A 312 -5.31 -8.62 -15.85
C TYR A 312 -4.88 -9.93 -15.17
N TRP A 313 -5.77 -10.92 -15.09
CA TRP A 313 -5.54 -12.16 -14.33
C TRP A 313 -5.16 -13.37 -15.19
N LYS A 314 -5.38 -13.31 -16.50
CA LYS A 314 -5.09 -14.38 -17.48
C LYS A 314 -4.47 -13.83 -18.78
N GLY A 315 -4.04 -12.58 -18.77
CA GLY A 315 -3.54 -11.86 -19.93
C GLY A 315 -2.08 -11.41 -19.78
N PRO A 316 -1.59 -10.52 -20.66
CA PRO A 316 -0.19 -10.13 -20.71
C PRO A 316 0.24 -9.14 -19.59
N GLY A 317 -0.65 -8.81 -18.65
CA GLY A 317 -0.45 -7.82 -17.61
C GLY A 317 0.57 -8.20 -16.55
N HIS A 318 0.99 -7.22 -15.76
CA HIS A 318 1.80 -7.44 -14.57
C HIS A 318 0.96 -7.33 -13.31
N LEU A 319 0.87 -8.43 -12.55
CA LEU A 319 0.29 -8.44 -11.20
C LEU A 319 1.35 -8.05 -10.19
N ILE A 320 1.13 -6.99 -9.42
CA ILE A 320 2.06 -6.50 -8.41
C ILE A 320 1.33 -6.41 -7.08
N HIS A 321 1.79 -7.14 -6.08
CA HIS A 321 1.22 -7.13 -4.73
C HIS A 321 2.11 -6.36 -3.76
N PHE A 322 1.54 -5.32 -3.11
CA PHE A 322 2.16 -4.65 -1.96
C PHE A 322 1.62 -5.25 -0.67
N ILE A 323 2.51 -5.73 0.19
CA ILE A 323 2.14 -6.48 1.40
C ILE A 323 2.99 -6.10 2.60
N GLY A 324 2.50 -6.43 3.80
CA GLY A 324 3.32 -6.46 5.00
C GLY A 324 4.28 -7.66 5.00
N GLY A 325 5.41 -7.53 5.70
CA GLY A 325 6.40 -8.62 5.82
C GLY A 325 5.87 -9.87 6.53
N ASP A 326 4.81 -9.74 7.32
CA ASP A 326 4.13 -10.79 8.07
C ASP A 326 3.31 -11.76 7.19
N ILE A 327 2.91 -11.34 5.98
CA ILE A 327 2.07 -12.13 5.09
C ILE A 327 2.80 -12.63 3.82
N VAL A 328 4.13 -12.60 3.82
CA VAL A 328 4.97 -13.09 2.70
C VAL A 328 4.70 -14.55 2.39
N TYR A 329 4.55 -15.41 3.42
CA TYR A 329 4.27 -16.84 3.24
C TYR A 329 3.04 -17.06 2.34
N HIS A 330 1.96 -16.33 2.61
CA HIS A 330 0.69 -16.46 1.89
C HIS A 330 0.77 -15.97 0.44
N HIS A 331 1.48 -14.85 0.21
CA HIS A 331 1.54 -14.21 -1.11
C HIS A 331 2.64 -14.75 -2.03
N CYS A 332 3.68 -15.37 -1.46
CA CYS A 332 4.80 -15.88 -2.26
C CYS A 332 4.78 -17.40 -2.45
N LEU A 333 4.06 -18.15 -1.61
CA LEU A 333 3.98 -19.62 -1.71
C LEU A 333 2.56 -20.06 -2.04
N PHE A 334 1.65 -19.82 -1.13
CA PHE A 334 0.28 -20.33 -1.20
C PHE A 334 -0.50 -19.74 -2.38
N TRP A 335 -0.52 -18.42 -2.50
CA TRP A 335 -1.25 -17.73 -3.55
C TRP A 335 -0.76 -18.05 -4.98
N PRO A 336 0.55 -18.00 -5.29
CA PRO A 336 1.04 -18.42 -6.60
C PRO A 336 0.75 -19.91 -6.93
N ALA A 337 0.78 -20.80 -5.93
CA ALA A 337 0.42 -22.20 -6.11
C ALA A 337 -1.06 -22.35 -6.46
N MET A 338 -1.96 -21.63 -5.77
CA MET A 338 -3.39 -21.63 -6.08
C MET A 338 -3.67 -21.10 -7.48
N LEU A 339 -3.10 -19.95 -7.83
CA LEU A 339 -3.25 -19.35 -9.15
C LEU A 339 -2.77 -20.30 -10.26
N LYS A 340 -1.55 -20.83 -10.11
CA LYS A 340 -0.98 -21.78 -11.08
C LYS A 340 -1.84 -23.03 -11.22
N GLY A 341 -2.29 -23.59 -10.10
CA GLY A 341 -3.12 -24.80 -10.09
C GLY A 341 -4.51 -24.60 -10.67
N ALA A 342 -5.06 -23.38 -10.61
CA ALA A 342 -6.36 -23.02 -11.15
C ALA A 342 -6.29 -22.36 -12.56
N GLY A 343 -5.09 -22.25 -13.17
CA GLY A 343 -4.92 -21.74 -14.54
C GLY A 343 -4.96 -20.21 -14.66
N TYR A 344 -4.55 -19.50 -13.61
CA TYR A 344 -4.36 -18.04 -13.59
C TYR A 344 -2.88 -17.66 -13.72
N ASP A 345 -2.61 -16.43 -14.12
CA ASP A 345 -1.27 -15.87 -14.10
C ASP A 345 -0.80 -15.63 -12.66
N THR A 346 0.49 -15.86 -12.42
CA THR A 346 1.10 -15.66 -11.11
C THR A 346 1.63 -14.23 -10.96
N PRO A 347 1.79 -13.71 -9.74
CA PRO A 347 2.30 -12.37 -9.53
C PRO A 347 3.64 -12.13 -10.22
N TYR A 348 3.74 -11.03 -10.97
CA TYR A 348 5.00 -10.55 -11.52
C TYR A 348 5.94 -10.10 -10.41
N ALA A 349 5.40 -9.40 -9.40
CA ALA A 349 6.17 -8.88 -8.28
C ALA A 349 5.39 -8.97 -6.95
N VAL A 350 6.15 -9.22 -5.88
CA VAL A 350 5.67 -9.06 -4.51
C VAL A 350 6.59 -8.09 -3.77
N VAL A 351 6.01 -6.96 -3.35
CA VAL A 351 6.70 -5.86 -2.68
C VAL A 351 6.35 -5.88 -1.19
N ALA A 352 7.17 -6.57 -0.42
CA ALA A 352 6.98 -6.70 1.02
C ALA A 352 7.67 -5.55 1.77
N SER A 353 6.97 -4.94 2.72
CA SER A 353 7.52 -3.94 3.62
C SER A 353 8.15 -4.58 4.86
N GLY A 354 9.07 -3.85 5.51
CA GLY A 354 9.49 -4.16 6.88
C GLY A 354 8.34 -4.00 7.87
N MET A 355 8.55 -4.51 9.10
CA MET A 355 7.58 -4.44 10.19
C MET A 355 7.45 -3.00 10.71
N VAL A 356 6.35 -2.72 11.40
CA VAL A 356 6.16 -1.44 12.09
C VAL A 356 6.39 -1.62 13.58
N ARG A 357 7.11 -0.67 14.15
CA ARG A 357 7.33 -0.50 15.59
C ARG A 357 6.71 0.81 16.03
N VAL A 358 6.35 0.88 17.29
CA VAL A 358 5.93 2.10 17.98
C VAL A 358 6.75 2.20 19.25
N GLU A 359 7.45 3.33 19.43
CA GLU A 359 8.34 3.55 20.57
C GLU A 359 9.34 2.38 20.81
N GLY A 360 9.97 1.91 19.72
CA GLY A 360 10.96 0.82 19.72
C GLY A 360 10.41 -0.59 19.89
N LYS A 361 9.10 -0.76 20.12
CA LYS A 361 8.46 -2.07 20.31
C LYS A 361 7.66 -2.49 19.08
N ILE A 362 7.57 -3.80 18.84
CA ILE A 362 6.76 -4.34 17.76
C ILE A 362 5.31 -3.89 17.95
N PHE A 363 4.70 -3.41 16.87
CA PHE A 363 3.29 -3.01 16.82
C PHE A 363 2.38 -4.06 17.49
N SER A 364 1.51 -3.61 18.38
CA SER A 364 0.56 -4.49 19.08
C SER A 364 -0.63 -3.70 19.61
N LYS A 365 -1.82 -3.95 19.06
CA LYS A 365 -3.06 -3.33 19.53
C LYS A 365 -3.35 -3.63 21.00
N SER A 366 -3.17 -4.90 21.40
CA SER A 366 -3.51 -5.37 22.75
C SER A 366 -2.54 -4.90 23.82
N ARG A 367 -1.34 -4.44 23.47
CA ARG A 367 -0.33 -3.90 24.38
C ARG A 367 -0.17 -2.38 24.26
N GLY A 368 -1.07 -1.69 23.55
CA GLY A 368 -1.04 -0.24 23.40
C GLY A 368 0.04 0.32 22.46
N TYR A 369 0.91 -0.52 21.88
CA TYR A 369 1.92 -0.08 20.90
C TYR A 369 1.29 0.13 19.53
N VAL A 370 0.42 1.14 19.46
CA VAL A 370 -0.39 1.47 18.29
C VAL A 370 -0.56 2.98 18.15
N ILE A 371 -0.57 3.46 16.91
CA ILE A 371 -1.02 4.81 16.54
C ILE A 371 -2.26 4.63 15.67
N TRP A 372 -3.40 5.08 16.15
CA TRP A 372 -4.65 5.13 15.40
C TRP A 372 -4.65 6.37 14.51
N VAL A 373 -4.69 6.17 13.19
CA VAL A 373 -4.43 7.28 12.25
C VAL A 373 -5.49 8.36 12.30
N GLU A 374 -6.77 8.02 12.51
CA GLU A 374 -7.80 9.05 12.68
C GLU A 374 -7.69 9.73 14.05
N GLU A 375 -7.81 8.97 15.13
CA GLU A 375 -7.89 9.50 16.51
C GLU A 375 -6.60 10.23 16.95
N ASP A 376 -5.43 9.60 16.72
CA ASP A 376 -4.15 10.11 17.23
C ASP A 376 -3.49 11.10 16.27
N TYR A 377 -3.95 11.18 14.99
CA TYR A 377 -3.29 11.99 13.98
C TYR A 377 -4.25 12.97 13.28
N LEU A 378 -5.24 12.48 12.51
CA LEU A 378 -6.10 13.35 11.68
C LEU A 378 -7.02 14.22 12.53
N ASP A 379 -7.62 13.68 13.59
CA ASP A 379 -8.52 14.42 14.49
C ASP A 379 -7.77 15.46 15.35
N ARG A 380 -6.43 15.35 15.42
CA ARG A 380 -5.54 16.36 15.99
C ARG A 380 -5.18 17.49 15.02
N GLY A 381 -5.70 17.44 13.79
CA GLY A 381 -5.43 18.45 12.76
C GLY A 381 -4.05 18.34 12.10
N LEU A 382 -3.34 17.21 12.29
CA LEU A 382 -2.06 16.99 11.66
C LEU A 382 -2.21 16.67 10.16
N ASP A 383 -1.23 17.07 9.38
CA ASP A 383 -1.28 17.06 7.92
C ASP A 383 -1.12 15.64 7.32
N PRO A 384 -2.10 15.11 6.58
CA PRO A 384 -2.01 13.79 5.98
C PRO A 384 -0.83 13.64 4.99
N ASP A 385 -0.45 14.70 4.27
CA ASP A 385 0.69 14.65 3.36
C ASP A 385 2.04 14.55 4.11
N ALA A 386 2.14 15.15 5.30
CA ALA A 386 3.32 15.03 6.14
C ALA A 386 3.47 13.58 6.68
N LEU A 387 2.36 12.92 7.00
CA LEU A 387 2.38 11.50 7.39
C LEU A 387 2.80 10.61 6.22
N ARG A 388 2.26 10.83 5.02
CA ARG A 388 2.66 10.12 3.80
C ARG A 388 4.15 10.27 3.54
N TYR A 389 4.67 11.50 3.65
CA TYR A 389 6.10 11.78 3.51
C TYR A 389 6.93 11.02 4.55
N TYR A 390 6.53 11.02 5.81
CA TYR A 390 7.23 10.30 6.87
C TYR A 390 7.32 8.80 6.57
N ILE A 391 6.19 8.17 6.23
CA ILE A 391 6.11 6.74 5.88
C ILE A 391 7.04 6.39 4.71
N ALA A 392 7.10 7.24 3.69
CA ALA A 392 7.91 7.01 2.49
C ALA A 392 9.41 7.27 2.72
N SER A 393 9.76 8.25 3.57
CA SER A 393 11.12 8.81 3.64
C SER A 393 11.93 8.39 4.87
N TYR A 394 11.29 7.90 5.95
CA TYR A 394 11.98 7.66 7.21
C TYR A 394 13.00 6.50 7.12
N THR A 395 12.58 5.35 6.60
CA THR A 395 13.47 4.19 6.41
C THR A 395 13.33 3.59 5.02
N GLY A 396 14.30 2.75 4.60
CA GLY A 396 14.16 1.92 3.41
C GLY A 396 12.91 1.02 3.52
N HIS A 397 12.24 0.75 2.40
CA HIS A 397 10.94 0.06 2.39
C HIS A 397 10.97 -1.32 3.08
N THR A 398 12.06 -2.06 2.93
CA THR A 398 12.25 -3.40 3.50
C THR A 398 12.77 -3.41 4.95
N ARG A 399 13.06 -2.23 5.52
CA ARG A 399 13.49 -2.10 6.91
C ARG A 399 12.30 -1.80 7.80
N ASP A 400 12.41 -2.16 9.07
CA ASP A 400 11.41 -1.80 10.07
C ASP A 400 11.23 -0.29 10.12
N LEU A 401 9.98 0.14 10.24
CA LEU A 401 9.62 1.53 10.49
C LEU A 401 9.26 1.66 11.97
N ASP A 402 10.09 2.39 12.72
CA ASP A 402 9.80 2.72 14.11
C ASP A 402 9.12 4.11 14.15
N PHE A 403 7.85 4.14 14.47
CA PHE A 403 7.13 5.40 14.63
C PHE A 403 7.34 5.95 16.03
N ASN A 404 7.87 7.16 16.07
CA ASN A 404 8.11 7.90 17.28
C ASN A 404 7.76 9.39 17.02
N TRP A 405 6.97 10.00 17.90
CA TRP A 405 6.49 11.38 17.70
C TRP A 405 7.61 12.41 17.66
N SER A 406 8.65 12.25 18.47
CA SER A 406 9.81 13.14 18.47
C SER A 406 10.52 13.11 17.12
N THR A 407 10.82 11.93 16.60
CA THR A 407 11.46 11.75 15.29
C THR A 407 10.56 12.25 14.16
N TYR A 408 9.23 12.02 14.26
CA TYR A 408 8.26 12.53 13.31
C TYR A 408 8.29 14.07 13.26
N GLY A 409 8.17 14.73 14.43
CA GLY A 409 8.18 16.19 14.54
C GLY A 409 9.48 16.81 14.04
N GLU A 410 10.64 16.22 14.42
CA GLU A 410 11.94 16.65 13.94
C GLU A 410 12.03 16.61 12.41
N LYS A 411 11.59 15.51 11.81
CA LYS A 411 11.64 15.31 10.36
C LYS A 411 10.73 16.29 9.62
N VAL A 412 9.49 16.50 10.09
CA VAL A 412 8.57 17.49 9.52
C VAL A 412 9.17 18.90 9.62
N ASN A 413 9.63 19.29 10.81
CA ASN A 413 10.15 20.65 11.03
C ASN A 413 11.41 20.94 10.23
N LYS A 414 12.37 20.00 10.15
CA LYS A 414 13.63 20.22 9.43
C LYS A 414 13.48 20.08 7.91
N GLU A 415 12.82 19.01 7.47
CA GLU A 415 12.79 18.67 6.04
C GLU A 415 11.64 19.35 5.30
N LEU A 416 10.41 19.26 5.82
CA LEU A 416 9.25 19.83 5.15
C LEU A 416 9.16 21.35 5.37
N VAL A 417 9.24 21.83 6.61
CA VAL A 417 9.17 23.27 6.90
C VAL A 417 10.49 23.95 6.52
N GLY A 418 11.61 23.47 7.07
CA GLY A 418 12.92 24.13 6.98
C GLY A 418 13.58 24.04 5.61
N THR A 419 13.30 23.00 4.82
CA THR A 419 13.95 22.82 3.51
C THR A 419 12.96 23.02 2.37
N LEU A 420 11.96 22.15 2.23
CA LEU A 420 11.02 22.18 1.10
C LEU A 420 10.12 23.43 1.14
N GLY A 421 9.44 23.63 2.25
CA GLY A 421 8.53 24.76 2.45
C GLY A 421 9.23 26.12 2.40
N ASN A 422 10.44 26.18 2.97
CA ASN A 422 11.26 27.40 2.95
C ASN A 422 11.61 27.84 1.51
N PHE A 423 12.10 26.91 0.67
CA PHE A 423 12.39 27.23 -0.73
C PHE A 423 11.14 27.71 -1.47
N LEU A 424 10.07 26.92 -1.43
CA LEU A 424 8.84 27.20 -2.15
C LEU A 424 8.21 28.52 -1.74
N TYR A 425 8.10 28.76 -0.44
CA TYR A 425 7.51 30.01 0.07
C TYR A 425 8.35 31.23 -0.29
N ARG A 426 9.69 31.17 -0.14
CA ARG A 426 10.58 32.30 -0.49
C ARG A 426 10.54 32.63 -1.97
N ALA A 427 10.58 31.63 -2.85
CA ALA A 427 10.52 31.81 -4.29
C ALA A 427 9.18 32.43 -4.73
N LEU A 428 8.05 31.84 -4.28
CA LEU A 428 6.71 32.32 -4.61
C LEU A 428 6.43 33.72 -4.03
N LEU A 429 6.82 33.99 -2.78
CA LEU A 429 6.61 35.26 -2.13
C LEU A 429 7.39 36.37 -2.83
N PHE A 430 8.66 36.11 -3.19
CA PHE A 430 9.48 37.09 -3.90
C PHE A 430 8.91 37.37 -5.28
N ALA A 431 8.54 36.34 -6.04
CA ALA A 431 7.94 36.48 -7.36
C ALA A 431 6.60 37.27 -7.29
N HIS A 432 5.73 36.93 -6.37
CA HIS A 432 4.44 37.60 -6.22
C HIS A 432 4.57 39.08 -5.85
N ARG A 433 5.51 39.44 -4.95
CA ARG A 433 5.72 40.83 -4.51
C ARG A 433 6.34 41.70 -5.55
N ASN A 434 7.25 41.18 -6.38
CA ASN A 434 8.03 41.98 -7.31
C ASN A 434 7.48 41.96 -8.75
N TYR A 435 6.81 40.88 -9.15
CA TYR A 435 6.34 40.70 -10.52
C TYR A 435 4.82 40.48 -10.61
N GLY A 436 4.18 39.86 -9.61
CA GLY A 436 2.75 39.55 -9.60
C GLY A 436 2.32 38.42 -10.55
N ALA A 437 3.16 38.14 -11.55
CA ALA A 437 2.98 37.07 -12.55
C ALA A 437 4.31 36.32 -12.74
N ILE A 438 4.26 35.20 -13.48
CA ILE A 438 5.46 34.44 -13.85
C ILE A 438 6.28 35.28 -14.83
N PRO A 439 7.51 35.75 -14.46
CA PRO A 439 8.33 36.59 -15.30
C PRO A 439 8.93 35.78 -16.46
N GLU A 440 9.30 36.50 -17.53
CA GLU A 440 10.10 35.93 -18.63
C GLU A 440 11.48 35.48 -18.15
N GLY A 441 12.04 34.47 -18.81
CA GLY A 441 13.38 33.98 -18.53
C GLY A 441 13.67 32.68 -19.25
N GLU A 442 14.94 32.32 -19.31
CA GLU A 442 15.40 31.04 -19.81
C GLU A 442 15.83 30.15 -18.65
N VAL A 443 15.57 28.84 -18.76
CA VAL A 443 16.00 27.88 -17.75
C VAL A 443 17.49 27.59 -17.92
N GLU A 444 18.28 27.93 -16.91
CA GLU A 444 19.72 27.67 -16.88
C GLU A 444 19.99 26.17 -17.00
N ALA A 445 21.04 25.81 -17.76
CA ALA A 445 21.40 24.41 -18.01
C ALA A 445 21.69 23.63 -16.71
N GLU A 446 22.33 24.27 -15.72
CA GLU A 446 22.60 23.68 -14.41
C GLU A 446 21.31 23.40 -13.63
N VAL A 447 20.31 24.28 -13.70
CA VAL A 447 19.01 24.11 -13.04
C VAL A 447 18.24 22.96 -13.67
N ARG A 448 18.24 22.88 -15.00
CA ARG A 448 17.64 21.77 -15.75
C ARG A 448 18.28 20.43 -15.38
N ALA A 449 19.61 20.36 -15.32
CA ALA A 449 20.35 19.15 -14.99
C ALA A 449 20.00 18.59 -13.60
N GLU A 450 19.75 19.45 -12.61
CA GLU A 450 19.34 18.99 -11.27
C GLU A 450 17.90 18.41 -11.26
N VAL A 451 16.99 18.93 -12.09
CA VAL A 451 15.66 18.34 -12.24
C VAL A 451 15.74 16.98 -12.97
N GLU A 452 16.55 16.89 -14.02
CA GLU A 452 16.79 15.63 -14.76
C GLU A 452 17.37 14.56 -13.85
N LYS A 453 18.34 14.90 -13.02
CA LYS A 453 18.93 14.04 -11.99
C LYS A 453 17.89 13.57 -10.95
N ALA A 454 16.99 14.46 -10.52
CA ALA A 454 15.93 14.08 -9.60
C ALA A 454 14.95 13.10 -10.25
N ILE A 455 14.59 13.29 -11.53
CA ILE A 455 13.74 12.38 -12.29
C ILE A 455 14.41 10.99 -12.43
N GLU A 456 15.71 10.94 -12.72
CA GLU A 456 16.46 9.69 -12.81
C GLU A 456 16.47 8.94 -11.46
N ALA A 457 16.78 9.64 -10.35
CA ALA A 457 16.75 9.05 -9.02
C ALA A 457 15.35 8.53 -8.61
N ILE A 458 14.29 9.21 -9.03
CA ILE A 458 12.91 8.76 -8.81
C ILE A 458 12.63 7.48 -9.61
N ARG A 459 13.05 7.40 -10.87
CA ARG A 459 12.89 6.19 -11.69
C ARG A 459 13.62 4.99 -11.10
N ASP A 460 14.88 5.17 -10.73
CA ASP A 460 15.65 4.15 -10.03
C ASP A 460 14.96 3.70 -8.74
N GLY A 461 14.42 4.66 -7.96
CA GLY A 461 13.67 4.37 -6.74
C GLY A 461 12.40 3.55 -6.99
N LEU A 462 11.71 3.78 -8.10
CA LEU A 462 10.53 3.01 -8.52
C LEU A 462 10.91 1.59 -8.95
N ASP A 463 11.96 1.46 -9.77
CA ASP A 463 12.44 0.18 -10.28
C ASP A 463 12.98 -0.73 -9.15
N GLU A 464 13.51 -0.13 -8.09
CA GLU A 464 14.05 -0.81 -6.91
C GLU A 464 13.03 -0.91 -5.75
N TYR A 465 11.82 -0.36 -5.88
CA TYR A 465 10.82 -0.21 -4.80
C TYR A 465 11.36 0.53 -3.56
N GLN A 466 12.24 1.54 -3.78
CA GLN A 466 12.89 2.32 -2.76
C GLN A 466 12.26 3.72 -2.61
N PHE A 467 11.14 3.81 -1.90
CA PHE A 467 10.35 5.05 -1.74
C PHE A 467 11.11 6.15 -0.99
N LYS A 468 12.05 5.78 -0.11
CA LYS A 468 12.96 6.72 0.52
C LYS A 468 13.84 7.44 -0.52
N LYS A 469 14.39 6.72 -1.50
CA LYS A 469 15.19 7.31 -2.59
C LYS A 469 14.40 8.35 -3.39
N ILE A 470 13.10 8.08 -3.60
CA ILE A 470 12.16 9.01 -4.26
C ILE A 470 11.98 10.28 -3.42
N SER A 471 11.69 10.14 -2.13
CA SER A 471 11.49 11.27 -1.22
C SER A 471 12.77 12.09 -1.03
N ASP A 472 13.93 11.42 -0.93
CA ASP A 472 15.23 12.06 -0.81
C ASP A 472 15.57 12.88 -2.08
N ALA A 473 15.20 12.41 -3.29
CA ALA A 473 15.40 13.15 -4.54
C ALA A 473 14.59 14.46 -4.57
N VAL A 474 13.33 14.43 -4.13
CA VAL A 474 12.49 15.64 -4.01
C VAL A 474 13.11 16.64 -3.01
N LEU A 475 13.54 16.15 -1.86
CA LEU A 475 14.16 17.00 -0.82
C LEU A 475 15.48 17.60 -1.28
N ALA A 476 16.32 16.81 -1.97
CA ALA A 476 17.59 17.27 -2.53
C ALA A 476 17.40 18.39 -3.57
N LEU A 477 16.37 18.27 -4.43
CA LEU A 477 16.02 19.32 -5.40
C LEU A 477 15.57 20.61 -4.70
N ALA A 478 14.76 20.51 -3.64
CA ALA A 478 14.37 21.68 -2.85
C ALA A 478 15.56 22.33 -2.13
N ALA A 479 16.48 21.52 -1.60
CA ALA A 479 17.73 22.01 -1.00
C ALA A 479 18.63 22.71 -2.03
N TYR A 480 18.69 22.19 -3.27
CA TYR A 480 19.35 22.89 -4.37
C TYR A 480 18.69 24.24 -4.65
N GLY A 481 17.37 24.30 -4.73
CA GLY A 481 16.63 25.57 -4.92
C GLY A 481 16.93 26.63 -3.85
N ASN A 482 17.03 26.22 -2.56
CA ASN A 482 17.44 27.11 -1.48
C ASN A 482 18.86 27.66 -1.70
N ARG A 483 19.82 26.82 -2.08
CA ARG A 483 21.20 27.26 -2.36
C ARG A 483 21.25 28.18 -3.58
N TYR A 484 20.55 27.83 -4.67
CA TYR A 484 20.46 28.64 -5.87
C TYR A 484 19.91 30.03 -5.56
N LEU A 485 18.74 30.14 -4.91
CA LEU A 485 18.12 31.39 -4.52
C LEU A 485 19.06 32.23 -3.62
N GLN A 486 19.73 31.60 -2.65
CA GLN A 486 20.63 32.29 -1.72
C GLN A 486 21.91 32.76 -2.41
N SER A 487 22.50 31.99 -3.30
CA SER A 487 23.75 32.34 -3.99
C SER A 487 23.56 33.41 -5.06
N ARG A 488 22.38 33.48 -5.68
CA ARG A 488 22.06 34.47 -6.74
C ARG A 488 21.56 35.81 -6.19
N GLU A 489 21.14 35.86 -4.92
CA GLU A 489 20.70 37.06 -4.20
C GLU A 489 19.76 38.00 -5.02
N PRO A 490 18.64 37.52 -5.58
CA PRO A 490 17.79 38.36 -6.46
C PRO A 490 17.29 39.65 -5.82
N TRP A 491 17.19 39.72 -4.48
CA TRP A 491 16.85 40.92 -3.73
C TRP A 491 17.88 42.04 -3.84
N LYS A 492 19.15 41.73 -4.16
CA LYS A 492 20.17 42.71 -4.49
C LYS A 492 20.09 43.06 -5.97
N LEU A 493 19.92 42.07 -6.83
CA LEU A 493 19.87 42.25 -8.29
C LEU A 493 18.70 43.08 -8.75
N THR A 494 17.55 43.07 -8.09
CA THR A 494 16.42 43.95 -8.45
C THR A 494 16.78 45.42 -8.58
N LYS A 495 17.83 45.88 -7.88
CA LYS A 495 18.30 47.29 -7.92
C LYS A 495 19.46 47.50 -8.88
N THR A 496 20.28 46.50 -9.14
CA THR A 496 21.54 46.61 -9.89
C THR A 496 21.47 46.00 -11.28
N ASP A 497 20.69 44.96 -11.46
CA ASP A 497 20.51 44.20 -12.71
C ASP A 497 19.13 43.53 -12.71
N PRO A 498 18.05 44.26 -13.02
CA PRO A 498 16.68 43.75 -12.97
C PRO A 498 16.42 42.56 -13.90
N GLU A 499 17.03 42.49 -15.08
CA GLU A 499 16.87 41.41 -16.05
C GLU A 499 17.44 40.11 -15.47
N LYS A 500 18.62 40.17 -14.85
CA LYS A 500 19.23 39.05 -14.19
C LYS A 500 18.42 38.60 -12.97
N ALA A 501 17.85 39.52 -12.18
CA ALA A 501 16.95 39.19 -11.08
C ALA A 501 15.72 38.45 -11.59
N GLN A 502 15.15 38.88 -12.70
CA GLN A 502 14.00 38.25 -13.37
C GLN A 502 14.32 36.82 -13.81
N GLY A 503 15.46 36.61 -14.47
CA GLY A 503 15.93 35.28 -14.88
C GLY A 503 16.12 34.30 -13.68
N VAL A 504 16.71 34.79 -12.58
CA VAL A 504 16.85 34.00 -11.34
C VAL A 504 15.50 33.56 -10.80
N ILE A 505 14.52 34.48 -10.76
CA ILE A 505 13.18 34.17 -10.25
C ILE A 505 12.41 33.25 -11.20
N HIS A 506 12.56 33.40 -12.52
CA HIS A 506 12.04 32.44 -13.49
C HIS A 506 12.54 31.03 -13.19
N ASN A 507 13.83 30.82 -12.96
CA ASN A 507 14.42 29.53 -12.61
C ASN A 507 13.90 29.00 -11.27
N CYS A 508 13.72 29.83 -10.25
CA CYS A 508 13.11 29.43 -8.98
C CYS A 508 11.66 28.98 -9.14
N LEU A 509 10.86 29.66 -9.97
CA LEU A 509 9.47 29.25 -10.26
C LEU A 509 9.42 27.98 -11.12
N TRP A 510 10.36 27.80 -12.03
CA TRP A 510 10.48 26.58 -12.80
C TRP A 510 10.84 25.37 -11.92
N LEU A 511 11.77 25.52 -10.96
CA LEU A 511 12.04 24.52 -9.92
C LEU A 511 10.81 24.27 -9.04
N THR A 512 10.06 25.31 -8.69
CA THR A 512 8.80 25.19 -7.93
C THR A 512 7.77 24.32 -8.67
N LYS A 513 7.63 24.54 -9.99
CA LYS A 513 6.78 23.72 -10.84
C LYS A 513 7.29 22.27 -10.92
N ALA A 514 8.59 22.07 -11.14
CA ALA A 514 9.18 20.73 -11.16
C ALA A 514 8.94 19.99 -9.84
N LEU A 515 9.14 20.65 -8.71
CA LEU A 515 8.83 20.09 -7.39
C LEU A 515 7.34 19.73 -7.25
N ALA A 516 6.41 20.57 -7.75
CA ALA A 516 4.97 20.25 -7.71
C ALA A 516 4.65 18.96 -8.48
N VAL A 517 5.32 18.71 -9.63
CA VAL A 517 5.15 17.49 -10.42
C VAL A 517 5.75 16.28 -9.71
N LEU A 518 6.97 16.42 -9.18
CA LEU A 518 7.75 15.29 -8.63
C LEU A 518 7.30 14.86 -7.23
N MET A 519 6.80 15.81 -6.41
CA MET A 519 6.32 15.48 -5.06
C MET A 519 4.86 15.05 -5.00
N GLU A 520 4.05 15.29 -6.05
CA GLU A 520 2.61 15.00 -6.04
C GLU A 520 2.30 13.55 -5.66
N PRO A 521 3.00 12.51 -6.14
CA PRO A 521 2.72 11.14 -5.69
C PRO A 521 2.91 10.91 -4.20
N VAL A 522 3.86 11.63 -3.58
CA VAL A 522 4.12 11.53 -2.14
C VAL A 522 3.17 12.42 -1.33
N MET A 523 2.99 13.68 -1.76
CA MET A 523 2.24 14.73 -1.05
C MET A 523 1.24 15.43 -1.98
N PRO A 524 0.14 14.75 -2.37
CA PRO A 524 -0.79 15.25 -3.41
C PRO A 524 -1.49 16.56 -3.05
N GLY A 525 -1.86 16.75 -1.79
CA GLY A 525 -2.52 17.96 -1.32
C GLY A 525 -1.60 19.19 -1.37
N LYS A 526 -0.32 19.00 -1.00
CA LYS A 526 0.69 20.07 -1.05
C LYS A 526 1.08 20.40 -2.49
N ALA A 527 1.22 19.42 -3.35
CA ALA A 527 1.44 19.66 -4.78
C ALA A 527 0.29 20.48 -5.41
N ALA A 528 -0.96 20.14 -5.11
CA ALA A 528 -2.12 20.91 -5.53
C ALA A 528 -2.09 22.36 -5.00
N ALA A 529 -1.60 22.57 -3.78
CA ALA A 529 -1.44 23.91 -3.22
C ALA A 529 -0.36 24.73 -3.94
N ILE A 530 0.75 24.09 -4.36
CA ILE A 530 1.79 24.76 -5.20
C ILE A 530 1.20 25.18 -6.54
N TRP A 531 0.46 24.30 -7.21
CA TRP A 531 -0.16 24.64 -8.49
C TRP A 531 -1.09 25.86 -8.39
N ARG A 532 -1.90 25.93 -7.32
CA ARG A 532 -2.75 27.11 -7.06
C ARG A 532 -1.92 28.39 -6.87
N GLN A 533 -0.78 28.32 -6.17
CA GLN A 533 0.10 29.46 -5.96
C GLN A 533 0.86 29.85 -7.22
N LEU A 534 1.10 28.92 -8.15
CA LEU A 534 1.59 29.20 -9.49
C LEU A 534 0.51 29.76 -10.45
N GLY A 535 -0.72 29.97 -9.98
CA GLY A 535 -1.82 30.48 -10.79
C GLY A 535 -2.44 29.43 -11.74
N GLN A 536 -2.23 28.16 -11.46
CA GLN A 536 -2.69 27.04 -12.30
C GLN A 536 -3.51 26.04 -11.48
N ALA A 537 -4.63 25.59 -12.03
CA ALA A 537 -5.46 24.53 -11.44
C ALA A 537 -5.13 23.18 -12.11
N ARG A 538 -3.88 22.69 -11.94
CA ARG A 538 -3.48 21.39 -12.48
C ARG A 538 -3.51 20.32 -11.39
N ARG A 539 -4.00 19.14 -11.77
CA ARG A 539 -3.89 17.88 -11.05
C ARG A 539 -3.38 16.84 -12.05
N ASP A 540 -2.64 15.85 -11.57
CA ASP A 540 -2.18 14.69 -12.36
C ASP A 540 -1.35 15.06 -13.61
N ALA A 541 -0.46 16.08 -13.48
CA ALA A 541 0.46 16.43 -14.56
C ALA A 541 1.40 15.25 -14.88
N PRO A 542 1.67 14.95 -16.18
CA PRO A 542 2.62 13.90 -16.54
C PRO A 542 4.02 14.21 -16.02
N LEU A 543 4.84 13.17 -15.83
CA LEU A 543 6.20 13.35 -15.31
C LEU A 543 7.05 14.28 -16.19
N SER A 544 6.84 14.25 -17.51
CA SER A 544 7.51 15.14 -18.48
C SER A 544 7.24 16.63 -18.24
N GLU A 545 6.11 16.98 -17.63
CA GLU A 545 5.77 18.37 -17.29
C GLU A 545 6.81 19.04 -16.39
N ALA A 546 7.56 18.26 -15.60
CA ALA A 546 8.65 18.79 -14.77
C ALA A 546 9.73 19.53 -15.59
N LEU A 547 9.93 19.12 -16.86
CA LEU A 547 10.92 19.71 -17.78
C LEU A 547 10.34 20.68 -18.80
N GLU A 548 9.01 20.83 -18.85
CA GLU A 548 8.36 21.78 -19.77
C GLU A 548 8.58 23.23 -19.34
N PRO A 549 8.52 24.21 -20.26
CA PRO A 549 8.63 25.62 -19.91
C PRO A 549 7.46 26.09 -19.02
N LEU A 550 7.69 27.16 -18.27
CA LEU A 550 6.61 27.87 -17.58
C LEU A 550 5.76 28.67 -18.58
N LYS A 551 4.49 28.79 -18.28
CA LYS A 551 3.63 29.73 -18.99
C LYS A 551 3.82 31.11 -18.39
N VAL A 552 4.67 31.93 -19.05
CA VAL A 552 4.95 33.33 -18.66
C VAL A 552 3.66 34.17 -18.59
N GLU A 553 3.70 35.29 -17.90
CA GLU A 553 2.56 36.18 -17.66
C GLU A 553 1.37 35.56 -16.92
N THR A 554 1.47 34.29 -16.47
CA THR A 554 0.46 33.70 -15.60
C THR A 554 0.47 34.41 -14.26
N ILE A 555 -0.68 34.98 -13.86
CA ILE A 555 -0.84 35.66 -12.58
C ILE A 555 -0.66 34.65 -11.44
N LEU A 556 0.24 34.99 -10.52
CA LEU A 556 0.53 34.16 -9.35
C LEU A 556 -0.61 34.24 -8.32
N GLY A 557 -0.98 33.12 -7.77
CA GLY A 557 -1.85 33.07 -6.61
C GLY A 557 -1.17 33.64 -5.36
N LYS A 558 -1.97 33.93 -4.33
CA LYS A 558 -1.45 34.44 -3.05
C LYS A 558 -0.53 33.42 -2.41
N PRO A 559 0.75 33.74 -2.15
CA PRO A 559 1.67 32.83 -1.49
C PRO A 559 1.26 32.55 -0.04
N ALA A 560 1.33 31.29 0.36
CA ALA A 560 1.10 30.85 1.72
C ALA A 560 2.10 29.73 2.07
N PRO A 561 2.54 29.61 3.32
CA PRO A 561 3.33 28.47 3.77
C PRO A 561 2.59 27.15 3.48
N LEU A 562 3.31 26.14 3.03
CA LEU A 562 2.73 24.83 2.71
C LEU A 562 2.66 23.92 3.92
N PHE A 563 3.59 24.08 4.85
CA PHE A 563 3.72 23.29 6.07
C PHE A 563 3.79 24.20 7.27
N GLU A 564 3.19 23.74 8.36
CA GLU A 564 3.26 24.37 9.66
C GLU A 564 4.25 23.64 10.55
N GLN A 565 4.98 24.39 11.37
CA GLN A 565 5.88 23.81 12.35
C GLN A 565 5.05 23.11 13.44
N ILE A 566 5.44 21.89 13.80
CA ILE A 566 4.85 21.17 14.92
C ILE A 566 5.55 21.67 16.19
N PRO A 567 4.84 22.30 17.13
CA PRO A 567 5.40 22.74 18.40
C PRO A 567 5.92 21.57 19.24
N GLU A 568 6.97 21.81 20.02
CA GLU A 568 7.55 20.79 20.90
C GLU A 568 6.51 20.29 21.95
N GLU A 569 5.72 21.21 22.50
CA GLU A 569 4.62 20.91 23.41
C GLU A 569 3.61 19.91 22.81
N THR A 570 3.25 20.06 21.52
CA THR A 570 2.37 19.12 20.81
C THR A 570 3.03 17.74 20.68
N ILE A 571 4.33 17.69 20.41
CA ILE A 571 5.08 16.43 20.31
C ILE A 571 5.12 15.72 21.66
N GLU A 572 5.32 16.46 22.75
CA GLU A 572 5.31 15.93 24.12
C GLU A 572 3.94 15.37 24.48
N GLU A 573 2.85 16.13 24.25
CA GLU A 573 1.48 15.67 24.49
C GLU A 573 1.14 14.35 23.76
N LEU A 574 1.53 14.24 22.49
CA LEU A 574 1.30 13.05 21.67
C LEU A 574 2.12 11.85 22.15
N SER A 575 3.36 12.10 22.59
CA SER A 575 4.23 11.06 23.17
C SER A 575 3.69 10.54 24.50
N GLU A 576 3.23 11.45 25.38
CA GLU A 576 2.61 11.10 26.66
C GLU A 576 1.31 10.30 26.48
N MET A 577 0.49 10.64 25.49
CA MET A 577 -0.72 9.91 25.17
C MET A 577 -0.43 8.44 24.83
N VAL A 578 0.60 8.18 24.03
CA VAL A 578 1.02 6.80 23.69
C VAL A 578 1.59 6.08 24.91
N ALA A 579 2.43 6.75 25.70
CA ALA A 579 2.99 6.20 26.93
C ALA A 579 1.90 5.79 27.95
N LYS A 580 0.86 6.63 28.09
CA LYS A 580 -0.30 6.32 28.93
C LYS A 580 -1.06 5.10 28.43
N ARG A 581 -1.34 5.00 27.11
CA ARG A 581 -2.00 3.84 26.50
C ARG A 581 -1.23 2.55 26.75
N ILE A 582 0.10 2.60 26.65
CA ILE A 582 0.96 1.45 26.93
C ILE A 582 0.86 1.04 28.40
N ALA A 583 0.95 2.00 29.32
CA ALA A 583 0.85 1.72 30.74
C ALA A 583 -0.51 1.11 31.14
N GLU A 584 -1.61 1.61 30.58
CA GLU A 584 -2.97 1.07 30.78
C GLU A 584 -3.13 -0.36 30.23
N ALA A 585 -2.41 -0.72 29.18
CA ALA A 585 -2.47 -2.06 28.59
C ALA A 585 -1.55 -3.08 29.30
N GLU A 586 -0.53 -2.63 30.03
CA GLU A 586 0.42 -3.47 30.77
C GLU A 586 0.02 -3.67 32.26
N GLY A 587 -0.90 -2.83 32.79
CA GLY A 587 -1.43 -2.90 34.17
C GLY A 587 -2.71 -3.68 34.25
#